data_16c867ca5cea4e05fffef1e5f1334397
#
_entry.id   16c867ca5cea4e05fffef1e5f1334397
#
_cell.length_a   1.000
_cell.length_b   1.000
_cell.length_c   1.000
_cell.angle_alpha   90.00
_cell.angle_beta   90.00
_cell.angle_gamma   90.00
#
_symmetry.space_group_name_H-M   'P 1'
#
loop_
_entity.id
_entity.type
_entity.pdbx_description
1 polymer ?
#
loop_
_entity_poly.entity_id
_entity_poly.type
_entity_poly.pdbx_seq_one_letter_code
_entity_poly.pdbx_strand_id
1 'polypeptide(L)'
;CLGILLLAVTMDRISYGRRHRELLALRQSITVSLENLPEPGEILEEDYQRLLGLLAEEKMRIWNTAVSEKRDLMEYYTMWVHQIKTPIAALKLLIEEEADIPGAEEPLGADRERLQRQREKRKDEELQQLFAIEQYVNMALSYMRLGSETTDFVLRQTDLDEVIRMAVRRYARHFISKKIVLHYEETGARVLTDEKWLGFVIEQLL
;
A
#
# COMPACT_ATOMS: atom_id res chain seq x y z
N CYS A 1 38.83 60.65 -19.83
CA CYS A 1 38.15 59.48 -20.41
C CYS A 1 38.73 58.15 -19.90
N LEU A 2 40.06 57.92 -19.91
CA LEU A 2 40.65 56.65 -19.54
C LEU A 2 40.42 56.28 -18.05
N GLY A 3 40.47 57.28 -17.15
CA GLY A 3 40.24 57.06 -15.69
C GLY A 3 38.81 56.66 -15.37
N ILE A 4 37.81 57.19 -16.08
CA ILE A 4 36.38 56.81 -15.87
C ILE A 4 36.14 55.38 -16.34
N LEU A 5 36.74 54.98 -17.46
CA LEU A 5 36.66 53.61 -18.00
C LEU A 5 37.25 52.60 -17.06
N LEU A 6 38.43 52.92 -16.47
CA LEU A 6 39.15 52.08 -15.51
C LEU A 6 38.34 51.92 -14.20
N LEU A 7 37.70 52.99 -13.75
CA LEU A 7 36.87 53.01 -12.57
C LEU A 7 35.57 52.17 -12.80
N ALA A 8 34.93 52.26 -13.97
CA ALA A 8 33.78 51.47 -14.34
C ALA A 8 34.11 49.95 -14.37
N VAL A 9 35.24 49.56 -15.00
CA VAL A 9 35.68 48.17 -15.07
C VAL A 9 36.02 47.60 -13.69
N THR A 10 36.64 48.40 -12.80
CA THR A 10 36.96 47.97 -11.44
C THR A 10 35.70 47.78 -10.59
N MET A 11 34.74 48.71 -10.70
CA MET A 11 33.46 48.59 -10.02
C MET A 11 32.68 47.36 -10.48
N ASP A 12 32.65 47.09 -11.77
CA ASP A 12 31.98 45.91 -12.35
C ASP A 12 32.63 44.61 -11.86
N ARG A 13 33.94 44.51 -11.82
CA ARG A 13 34.68 43.37 -11.26
C ARG A 13 34.40 43.15 -9.76
N ILE A 14 34.30 44.20 -8.99
CA ILE A 14 34.01 44.13 -7.55
C ILE A 14 32.57 43.62 -7.33
N SER A 15 31.61 44.16 -8.09
CA SER A 15 30.23 43.76 -8.06
C SER A 15 30.06 42.30 -8.45
N TYR A 16 30.69 41.86 -9.54
CA TYR A 16 30.70 40.47 -9.97
C TYR A 16 31.26 39.52 -8.89
N GLY A 17 32.42 39.91 -8.30
CA GLY A 17 33.05 39.12 -7.24
C GLY A 17 32.22 39.01 -5.94
N ARG A 18 31.39 40.03 -5.65
CA ARG A 18 30.44 39.98 -4.53
C ARG A 18 29.32 39.00 -4.83
N ARG A 19 28.63 39.14 -5.97
CA ARG A 19 27.56 38.24 -6.41
C ARG A 19 28.01 36.80 -6.51
N HIS A 20 29.21 36.54 -7.05
CA HIS A 20 29.74 35.20 -7.12
C HIS A 20 29.93 34.56 -5.73
N ARG A 21 30.40 35.32 -4.73
CA ARG A 21 30.52 34.84 -3.34
C ARG A 21 29.14 34.57 -2.69
N GLU A 22 28.15 35.40 -2.95
CA GLU A 22 26.77 35.20 -2.47
C GLU A 22 26.18 33.90 -3.06
N LEU A 23 26.35 33.67 -4.37
CA LEU A 23 25.89 32.43 -5.01
C LEU A 23 26.65 31.19 -4.48
N LEU A 24 27.95 31.29 -4.19
CA LEU A 24 28.70 30.18 -3.56
C LEU A 24 28.20 29.87 -2.14
N ALA A 25 27.84 30.90 -1.37
CA ALA A 25 27.26 30.69 -0.05
C ALA A 25 25.88 29.99 -0.09
N LEU A 26 25.09 30.26 -1.13
CA LEU A 26 23.79 29.61 -1.34
C LEU A 26 23.89 28.13 -1.70
N ARG A 27 25.02 27.66 -2.18
CA ARG A 27 25.20 26.27 -2.63
C ARG A 27 24.79 25.22 -1.61
N GLN A 28 24.91 25.53 -0.31
CA GLN A 28 24.53 24.60 0.77
C GLN A 28 23.06 24.73 1.18
N SER A 29 22.45 25.91 0.98
CA SER A 29 21.08 26.20 1.44
C SER A 29 20.02 26.14 0.33
N ILE A 30 20.40 26.25 -0.94
CA ILE A 30 19.47 26.32 -2.10
C ILE A 30 18.60 25.08 -2.24
N THR A 31 19.06 23.94 -1.72
CA THR A 31 18.25 22.69 -1.70
C THR A 31 17.14 22.72 -0.68
N VAL A 32 17.19 23.64 0.29
CA VAL A 32 16.24 23.77 1.41
C VAL A 32 15.29 24.95 1.18
N SER A 33 15.83 26.13 0.81
CA SER A 33 15.03 27.35 0.60
C SER A 33 15.64 28.23 -0.50
N LEU A 34 14.77 28.92 -1.24
CA LEU A 34 15.15 29.94 -2.23
C LEU A 34 15.05 31.37 -1.67
N GLU A 35 14.70 31.56 -0.38
CA GLU A 35 14.47 32.87 0.22
C GLU A 35 15.67 33.78 0.22
N ASN A 36 16.89 33.21 0.18
CA ASN A 36 18.13 33.97 0.24
C ASN A 36 18.75 34.21 -1.15
N LEU A 37 18.00 34.08 -2.23
CA LEU A 37 18.48 34.45 -3.55
C LEU A 37 18.78 35.96 -3.60
N PRO A 38 19.91 36.39 -4.17
CA PRO A 38 20.23 37.81 -4.35
C PRO A 38 19.20 38.46 -5.27
N GLU A 39 18.97 39.77 -5.09
CA GLU A 39 18.08 40.51 -6.01
C GLU A 39 18.62 40.42 -7.46
N PRO A 40 17.77 40.10 -8.44
CA PRO A 40 18.19 40.01 -9.82
C PRO A 40 18.61 41.39 -10.34
N GLY A 41 19.75 41.48 -10.95
CA GLY A 41 20.25 42.74 -11.52
C GLY A 41 19.95 42.90 -13.01
N GLU A 42 19.61 41.80 -13.68
CA GLU A 42 19.30 41.74 -15.11
C GLU A 42 18.09 40.83 -15.37
N ILE A 43 17.40 41.07 -16.50
CA ILE A 43 16.23 40.30 -16.92
C ILE A 43 16.54 38.79 -16.98
N LEU A 44 17.74 38.44 -17.43
CA LEU A 44 18.13 37.03 -17.54
C LEU A 44 18.26 36.36 -16.16
N GLU A 45 18.75 37.09 -15.15
CA GLU A 45 18.84 36.60 -13.77
C GLU A 45 17.41 36.36 -13.18
N GLU A 46 16.48 37.28 -13.49
CA GLU A 46 15.07 37.15 -13.10
C GLU A 46 14.44 35.91 -13.73
N ASP A 47 14.68 35.66 -15.01
CA ASP A 47 14.18 34.48 -15.70
C ASP A 47 14.73 33.18 -15.10
N TYR A 48 16.04 33.12 -14.78
CA TYR A 48 16.63 31.98 -14.09
C TYR A 48 16.06 31.77 -12.69
N GLN A 49 15.85 32.84 -11.93
CA GLN A 49 15.24 32.76 -10.61
C GLN A 49 13.80 32.24 -10.69
N ARG A 50 13.04 32.67 -11.71
CA ARG A 50 11.69 32.17 -11.98
C ARG A 50 11.69 30.67 -12.29
N LEU A 51 12.64 30.22 -13.13
CA LEU A 51 12.80 28.79 -13.43
C LEU A 51 13.19 27.96 -12.19
N LEU A 52 14.08 28.49 -11.34
CA LEU A 52 14.43 27.85 -10.06
C LEU A 52 13.21 27.77 -9.12
N GLY A 53 12.37 28.81 -9.10
CA GLY A 53 11.10 28.82 -8.35
C GLY A 53 10.18 27.68 -8.79
N LEU A 54 9.97 27.56 -10.11
CA LEU A 54 9.15 26.48 -10.67
C LEU A 54 9.70 25.08 -10.33
N LEU A 55 11.02 24.92 -10.40
CA LEU A 55 11.68 23.66 -10.01
C LEU A 55 11.51 23.35 -8.52
N ALA A 56 11.59 24.36 -7.67
CA ALA A 56 11.41 24.20 -6.23
C ALA A 56 9.97 23.84 -5.88
N GLU A 57 8.98 24.48 -6.53
CA GLU A 57 7.57 24.15 -6.39
C GLU A 57 7.29 22.71 -6.83
N GLU A 58 7.79 22.29 -7.97
CA GLU A 58 7.61 20.93 -8.47
C GLU A 58 8.30 19.90 -7.58
N LYS A 59 9.51 20.16 -7.10
CA LYS A 59 10.20 19.33 -6.11
C LYS A 59 9.37 19.18 -4.85
N MET A 60 8.79 20.28 -4.33
CA MET A 60 7.97 20.26 -3.13
C MET A 60 6.68 19.47 -3.36
N ARG A 61 6.07 19.60 -4.54
CA ARG A 61 4.89 18.84 -4.93
C ARG A 61 5.19 17.34 -4.92
N ILE A 62 6.27 16.91 -5.58
CA ILE A 62 6.69 15.50 -5.63
C ILE A 62 6.99 14.98 -4.23
N TRP A 63 7.70 15.77 -3.42
CA TRP A 63 8.02 15.41 -2.04
C TRP A 63 6.76 15.22 -1.18
N ASN A 64 5.81 16.15 -1.25
CA ASN A 64 4.58 16.08 -0.49
C ASN A 64 3.73 14.87 -0.93
N THR A 65 3.67 14.56 -2.22
CA THR A 65 3.02 13.37 -2.74
C THR A 65 3.66 12.10 -2.19
N ALA A 66 4.98 11.98 -2.28
CA ALA A 66 5.71 10.81 -1.78
C ALA A 66 5.56 10.62 -0.25
N VAL A 67 5.55 11.72 0.52
CA VAL A 67 5.33 11.68 1.97
C VAL A 67 3.90 11.24 2.28
N SER A 68 2.90 11.74 1.53
CA SER A 68 1.50 11.33 1.70
C SER A 68 1.32 9.85 1.39
N GLU A 69 1.81 9.39 0.26
CA GLU A 69 1.76 7.97 -0.15
C GLU A 69 2.43 7.05 0.89
N LYS A 70 3.60 7.46 1.39
CA LYS A 70 4.28 6.72 2.46
C LYS A 70 3.47 6.65 3.74
N ARG A 71 2.81 7.75 4.14
CA ARG A 71 1.96 7.78 5.32
C ARG A 71 0.76 6.86 5.15
N ASP A 72 0.06 6.95 4.01
CA ASP A 72 -1.11 6.14 3.70
C ASP A 72 -0.74 4.65 3.70
N LEU A 73 0.42 4.30 3.16
CA LEU A 73 0.97 2.95 3.21
C LEU A 73 1.21 2.47 4.66
N MET A 74 1.79 3.32 5.52
CA MET A 74 2.04 2.99 6.93
C MET A 74 0.76 2.82 7.74
N GLU A 75 -0.26 3.66 7.51
CA GLU A 75 -1.58 3.53 8.12
C GLU A 75 -2.23 2.20 7.71
N TYR A 76 -2.13 1.84 6.44
CA TYR A 76 -2.63 0.60 5.89
C TYR A 76 -1.93 -0.62 6.50
N TYR A 77 -0.59 -0.61 6.62
CA TYR A 77 0.17 -1.66 7.31
C TYR A 77 -0.23 -1.81 8.78
N THR A 78 -0.43 -0.70 9.47
CA THR A 78 -0.84 -0.71 10.87
C THR A 78 -2.20 -1.39 11.04
N MET A 79 -3.15 -1.05 10.18
CA MET A 79 -4.47 -1.68 10.15
C MET A 79 -4.36 -3.21 9.90
N TRP A 80 -3.56 -3.64 8.93
CA TRP A 80 -3.38 -5.07 8.65
C TRP A 80 -2.77 -5.84 9.81
N VAL A 81 -1.74 -5.29 10.44
CA VAL A 81 -1.12 -5.91 11.61
C VAL A 81 -2.15 -6.14 12.71
N HIS A 82 -3.04 -5.17 12.94
CA HIS A 82 -4.14 -5.32 13.90
C HIS A 82 -5.14 -6.39 13.48
N GLN A 83 -5.55 -6.40 12.21
CA GLN A 83 -6.52 -7.36 11.68
C GLN A 83 -5.99 -8.81 11.70
N ILE A 84 -4.69 -9.01 11.45
CA ILE A 84 -4.06 -10.34 11.51
C ILE A 84 -3.86 -10.80 12.96
N LYS A 85 -3.56 -9.90 13.90
CA LYS A 85 -3.37 -10.25 15.32
C LYS A 85 -4.60 -10.91 15.95
N THR A 86 -5.80 -10.47 15.58
CA THR A 86 -7.05 -10.97 16.14
C THR A 86 -7.27 -12.47 15.87
N PRO A 87 -7.27 -12.94 14.60
CA PRO A 87 -7.42 -14.35 14.31
C PRO A 87 -6.24 -15.20 14.82
N ILE A 88 -5.01 -14.66 14.85
CA ILE A 88 -3.87 -15.36 15.46
C ILE A 88 -4.10 -15.57 16.96
N ALA A 89 -4.58 -14.56 17.68
CA ALA A 89 -4.87 -14.68 19.11
C ALA A 89 -5.99 -15.69 19.36
N ALA A 90 -7.05 -15.67 18.54
CA ALA A 90 -8.13 -16.64 18.62
C ALA A 90 -7.65 -18.07 18.35
N LEU A 91 -6.83 -18.25 17.30
CA LEU A 91 -6.23 -19.55 16.98
C LEU A 91 -5.34 -20.07 18.13
N LYS A 92 -4.55 -19.19 18.72
CA LYS A 92 -3.71 -19.54 19.87
C LYS A 92 -4.52 -20.02 21.06
N LEU A 93 -5.64 -19.34 21.40
CA LEU A 93 -6.53 -19.78 22.47
C LEU A 93 -7.14 -21.14 22.19
N LEU A 94 -7.58 -21.41 20.95
CA LEU A 94 -8.14 -22.71 20.56
C LEU A 94 -7.12 -23.84 20.72
N ILE A 95 -5.86 -23.60 20.38
CA ILE A 95 -4.77 -24.58 20.55
C ILE A 95 -4.40 -24.79 22.01
N GLU A 96 -4.35 -23.71 22.82
CA GLU A 96 -4.05 -23.80 24.26
C GLU A 96 -5.13 -24.57 25.02
N GLU A 97 -6.43 -24.39 24.68
CA GLU A 97 -7.53 -25.17 25.25
C GLU A 97 -7.44 -26.67 24.90
N GLU A 98 -6.85 -27.05 23.77
CA GLU A 98 -6.66 -28.46 23.41
C GLU A 98 -5.59 -29.11 24.27
N ALA A 99 -4.53 -28.36 24.65
CA ALA A 99 -3.43 -28.86 25.46
C ALA A 99 -3.84 -29.12 26.93
N ASP A 100 -4.87 -28.45 27.42
CA ASP A 100 -5.34 -28.57 28.80
C ASP A 100 -6.36 -29.71 29.03
N ILE A 101 -6.70 -30.50 27.99
CA ILE A 101 -7.56 -31.69 28.18
C ILE A 101 -6.69 -32.82 28.73
N PRO A 102 -6.76 -33.15 30.04
CA PRO A 102 -6.03 -34.27 30.59
C PRO A 102 -6.44 -35.54 29.87
N GLY A 103 -5.51 -36.45 29.65
CA GLY A 103 -5.73 -37.75 28.99
C GLY A 103 -6.90 -38.51 29.61
N ALA A 104 -8.09 -38.22 29.14
CA ALA A 104 -9.29 -38.87 29.58
C ALA A 104 -9.31 -40.30 29.01
N GLU A 105 -9.54 -41.29 29.88
CA GLU A 105 -9.95 -42.64 29.49
C GLU A 105 -10.98 -42.52 28.35
N GLU A 106 -10.86 -43.37 27.32
CA GLU A 106 -11.77 -43.32 26.16
C GLU A 106 -13.22 -43.32 26.61
N PRO A 107 -13.99 -42.25 26.40
CA PRO A 107 -15.39 -42.22 26.88
C PRO A 107 -16.24 -43.19 26.06
N LEU A 108 -17.06 -43.96 26.76
CA LEU A 108 -17.99 -44.94 26.17
C LEU A 108 -19.32 -44.28 25.80
N GLY A 109 -19.88 -44.60 24.65
CA GLY A 109 -21.25 -44.27 24.26
C GLY A 109 -21.51 -42.80 23.90
N ALA A 110 -22.52 -42.20 24.49
CA ALA A 110 -23.01 -40.83 24.18
C ALA A 110 -21.96 -39.74 24.40
N ASP A 111 -21.00 -39.96 25.30
CA ASP A 111 -19.91 -38.98 25.56
C ASP A 111 -18.86 -38.97 24.43
N ARG A 112 -18.67 -40.09 23.75
CA ARG A 112 -17.80 -40.19 22.58
C ARG A 112 -18.35 -39.36 21.42
N GLU A 113 -19.66 -39.40 21.17
CA GLU A 113 -20.30 -38.58 20.14
C GLU A 113 -20.25 -37.07 20.46
N ARG A 114 -20.41 -36.72 21.74
CA ARG A 114 -20.27 -35.32 22.19
C ARG A 114 -18.87 -34.80 21.97
N LEU A 115 -17.87 -35.58 22.36
CA LEU A 115 -16.47 -35.21 22.21
C LEU A 115 -16.09 -35.07 20.72
N GLN A 116 -16.61 -35.96 19.88
CA GLN A 116 -16.35 -35.90 18.43
C GLN A 116 -16.97 -34.66 17.81
N ARG A 117 -18.21 -34.29 18.16
CA ARG A 117 -18.86 -33.05 17.71
C ARG A 117 -18.12 -31.81 18.20
N GLN A 118 -17.59 -31.83 19.43
CA GLN A 118 -16.78 -30.72 19.94
C GLN A 118 -15.48 -30.57 19.17
N ARG A 119 -14.78 -31.65 18.86
CA ARG A 119 -13.55 -31.64 18.03
C ARG A 119 -13.81 -31.14 16.61
N GLU A 120 -14.91 -31.60 16.00
CA GLU A 120 -15.29 -31.13 14.66
C GLU A 120 -15.60 -29.63 14.67
N LYS A 121 -16.36 -29.14 15.63
CA LYS A 121 -16.67 -27.73 15.79
C LYS A 121 -15.40 -26.88 15.98
N ARG A 122 -14.50 -27.30 16.84
CA ARG A 122 -13.23 -26.63 17.09
C ARG A 122 -12.37 -26.59 15.83
N LYS A 123 -12.25 -27.69 15.11
CA LYS A 123 -11.53 -27.75 13.85
C LYS A 123 -12.10 -26.79 12.81
N ASP A 124 -13.41 -26.63 12.77
CA ASP A 124 -14.06 -25.66 11.89
C ASP A 124 -13.73 -24.21 12.32
N GLU A 125 -13.71 -23.92 13.62
CA GLU A 125 -13.31 -22.63 14.18
C GLU A 125 -11.85 -22.29 13.86
N GLU A 126 -10.93 -23.24 14.04
CA GLU A 126 -9.50 -23.09 13.66
C GLU A 126 -9.34 -22.80 12.18
N LEU A 127 -10.02 -23.55 11.31
CA LEU A 127 -9.98 -23.34 9.87
C LEU A 127 -10.55 -21.97 9.46
N GLN A 128 -11.56 -21.47 10.17
CA GLN A 128 -12.09 -20.13 9.94
C GLN A 128 -11.06 -19.05 10.29
N GLN A 129 -10.33 -19.19 11.42
CA GLN A 129 -9.31 -18.23 11.80
C GLN A 129 -8.12 -18.26 10.81
N LEU A 130 -7.73 -19.46 10.38
CA LEU A 130 -6.68 -19.61 9.37
C LEU A 130 -7.08 -18.97 8.04
N PHE A 131 -8.30 -19.17 7.60
CA PHE A 131 -8.85 -18.54 6.39
C PHE A 131 -8.84 -17.02 6.50
N ALA A 132 -9.22 -16.45 7.66
CA ALA A 132 -9.18 -15.01 7.88
C ALA A 132 -7.75 -14.48 7.77
N ILE A 133 -6.75 -15.19 8.32
CA ILE A 133 -5.33 -14.82 8.18
C ILE A 133 -4.92 -14.80 6.70
N GLU A 134 -5.26 -15.86 5.95
CA GLU A 134 -4.95 -15.95 4.52
C GLU A 134 -5.56 -14.77 3.73
N GLN A 135 -6.80 -14.37 4.04
CA GLN A 135 -7.46 -13.22 3.40
C GLN A 135 -6.69 -11.93 3.65
N TYR A 136 -6.31 -11.64 4.90
CA TYR A 136 -5.54 -10.44 5.21
C TYR A 136 -4.17 -10.43 4.56
N VAL A 137 -3.48 -11.58 4.50
CA VAL A 137 -2.18 -11.70 3.81
C VAL A 137 -2.36 -11.46 2.30
N ASN A 138 -3.37 -12.05 1.66
CA ASN A 138 -3.62 -11.85 0.24
C ASN A 138 -3.98 -10.41 -0.08
N MET A 139 -4.77 -9.75 0.76
CA MET A 139 -5.10 -8.33 0.62
C MET A 139 -3.85 -7.47 0.74
N ALA A 140 -2.97 -7.75 1.71
CA ALA A 140 -1.69 -7.08 1.88
C ALA A 140 -0.81 -7.20 0.63
N LEU A 141 -0.64 -8.42 0.13
CA LEU A 141 0.16 -8.69 -1.07
C LEU A 141 -0.41 -8.01 -2.32
N SER A 142 -1.72 -7.96 -2.46
CA SER A 142 -2.38 -7.32 -3.60
C SER A 142 -2.19 -5.81 -3.57
N TYR A 143 -2.28 -5.19 -2.40
CA TYR A 143 -2.00 -3.77 -2.23
C TYR A 143 -0.54 -3.42 -2.59
N MET A 144 0.43 -4.23 -2.15
CA MET A 144 1.84 -4.03 -2.51
C MET A 144 2.08 -4.09 -4.02
N ARG A 145 1.33 -4.93 -4.74
CA ARG A 145 1.41 -5.04 -6.20
C ARG A 145 0.82 -3.82 -6.92
N LEU A 146 -0.22 -3.16 -6.35
CA LEU A 146 -0.80 -1.95 -6.94
C LEU A 146 0.20 -0.79 -7.02
N GLY A 147 1.11 -0.68 -6.04
CA GLY A 147 2.15 0.36 -6.00
C GLY A 147 3.42 0.02 -6.77
N SER A 148 3.54 -1.17 -7.37
CA SER A 148 4.72 -1.53 -8.15
C SER A 148 4.57 -1.10 -9.61
N GLU A 149 5.56 -0.40 -10.14
CA GLU A 149 5.64 -0.02 -11.57
C GLU A 149 5.68 -1.22 -12.53
N THR A 150 5.85 -2.44 -11.98
CA THR A 150 5.96 -3.70 -12.71
C THR A 150 4.67 -4.51 -12.67
N THR A 151 3.50 -3.86 -12.63
CA THR A 151 2.23 -4.58 -12.70
C THR A 151 2.00 -5.03 -14.15
N ASP A 152 2.61 -6.15 -14.52
CA ASP A 152 2.35 -6.81 -15.80
C ASP A 152 0.94 -7.41 -15.77
N PHE A 153 -0.06 -6.59 -16.12
CA PHE A 153 -1.42 -7.09 -16.36
C PHE A 153 -1.42 -7.98 -17.60
N VAL A 154 -1.83 -9.22 -17.42
CA VAL A 154 -2.01 -10.17 -18.53
C VAL A 154 -3.47 -10.16 -18.95
N LEU A 155 -3.81 -9.23 -19.83
CA LEU A 155 -5.17 -9.13 -20.37
C LEU A 155 -5.47 -10.27 -21.33
N ARG A 156 -6.51 -11.04 -21.04
CA ARG A 156 -7.03 -12.12 -21.89
C ARG A 156 -8.55 -12.18 -21.85
N GLN A 157 -9.13 -12.81 -22.86
CA GLN A 157 -10.57 -13.09 -22.89
C GLN A 157 -10.87 -14.18 -21.86
N THR A 158 -11.48 -13.77 -20.74
CA THR A 158 -11.75 -14.61 -19.58
C THR A 158 -13.25 -14.85 -19.46
N ASP A 159 -13.63 -16.05 -19.11
CA ASP A 159 -15.01 -16.41 -18.78
C ASP A 159 -15.35 -15.90 -17.39
N LEU A 160 -16.30 -14.95 -17.32
CA LEU A 160 -16.67 -14.30 -16.05
C LEU A 160 -17.28 -15.31 -15.07
N ASP A 161 -18.11 -16.22 -15.57
CA ASP A 161 -18.80 -17.21 -14.73
C ASP A 161 -17.81 -18.21 -14.10
N GLU A 162 -16.74 -18.55 -14.81
CA GLU A 162 -15.68 -19.41 -14.27
C GLU A 162 -14.96 -18.74 -13.11
N VAL A 163 -14.59 -17.47 -13.24
CA VAL A 163 -13.93 -16.70 -12.17
C VAL A 163 -14.83 -16.57 -10.94
N ILE A 164 -16.13 -16.26 -11.15
CA ILE A 164 -17.11 -16.17 -10.05
C ILE A 164 -17.26 -17.53 -9.36
N ARG A 165 -17.39 -18.63 -10.11
CA ARG A 165 -17.51 -19.97 -9.52
C ARG A 165 -16.27 -20.36 -8.69
N MET A 166 -15.05 -19.98 -9.14
CA MET A 166 -13.83 -20.21 -8.35
C MET A 166 -13.85 -19.44 -7.05
N ALA A 167 -14.20 -18.15 -7.09
CA ALA A 167 -14.32 -17.31 -5.89
C ALA A 167 -15.36 -17.89 -4.91
N VAL A 168 -16.57 -18.20 -5.40
CA VAL A 168 -17.64 -18.78 -4.58
C VAL A 168 -17.21 -20.10 -3.93
N ARG A 169 -16.51 -20.99 -4.64
CA ARG A 169 -16.02 -22.25 -4.06
C ARG A 169 -15.04 -22.01 -2.91
N ARG A 170 -14.19 -21.00 -3.03
CA ARG A 170 -13.23 -20.61 -1.98
C ARG A 170 -13.94 -20.17 -0.70
N TYR A 171 -15.05 -19.45 -0.84
CA TYR A 171 -15.87 -18.95 0.27
C TYR A 171 -17.00 -19.91 0.72
N ALA A 172 -17.14 -21.08 0.09
CA ALA A 172 -18.25 -21.99 0.34
C ALA A 172 -18.44 -22.38 1.82
N ARG A 173 -17.32 -22.67 2.53
CA ARG A 173 -17.37 -22.97 3.96
C ARG A 173 -17.90 -21.80 4.78
N HIS A 174 -17.51 -20.59 4.42
CA HIS A 174 -17.95 -19.37 5.10
C HIS A 174 -19.47 -19.15 4.93
N PHE A 175 -19.99 -19.34 3.72
CA PHE A 175 -21.41 -19.28 3.44
C PHE A 175 -22.19 -20.33 4.22
N ILE A 176 -21.69 -21.57 4.25
CA ILE A 176 -22.33 -22.67 4.99
C ILE A 176 -22.34 -22.38 6.49
N SER A 177 -21.22 -21.97 7.07
CA SER A 177 -21.12 -21.68 8.52
C SER A 177 -22.02 -20.54 8.96
N LYS A 178 -22.15 -19.50 8.13
CA LYS A 178 -23.03 -18.35 8.36
C LYS A 178 -24.48 -18.54 7.88
N LYS A 179 -24.78 -19.70 7.30
CA LYS A 179 -26.10 -20.01 6.71
C LYS A 179 -26.54 -18.98 5.66
N ILE A 180 -25.59 -18.49 4.87
CA ILE A 180 -25.84 -17.55 3.77
C ILE A 180 -26.25 -18.38 2.55
N VAL A 181 -27.38 -18.02 1.94
CA VAL A 181 -27.83 -18.60 0.67
C VAL A 181 -27.36 -17.69 -0.47
N LEU A 182 -26.55 -18.23 -1.35
CA LEU A 182 -26.08 -17.52 -2.53
C LEU A 182 -27.03 -17.80 -3.70
N HIS A 183 -27.58 -16.74 -4.29
CA HIS A 183 -28.32 -16.78 -5.55
C HIS A 183 -27.41 -16.27 -6.65
N TYR A 184 -27.13 -17.09 -7.65
CA TYR A 184 -26.27 -16.74 -8.75
C TYR A 184 -26.86 -17.28 -10.07
N GLU A 185 -27.01 -16.38 -11.05
CA GLU A 185 -27.42 -16.73 -12.40
C GLU A 185 -26.24 -16.52 -13.34
N GLU A 186 -25.97 -17.51 -14.19
CA GLU A 186 -24.86 -17.43 -15.15
C GLU A 186 -25.12 -16.31 -16.17
N THR A 187 -24.09 -15.53 -16.43
CA THR A 187 -24.15 -14.38 -17.34
C THR A 187 -23.82 -14.76 -18.78
N GLY A 188 -23.02 -15.83 -18.99
CA GLY A 188 -22.45 -16.23 -20.26
C GLY A 188 -21.45 -15.20 -20.84
N ALA A 189 -21.00 -14.26 -20.01
CA ALA A 189 -20.17 -13.15 -20.46
C ALA A 189 -18.68 -13.52 -20.52
N ARG A 190 -18.01 -13.04 -21.55
CA ARG A 190 -16.54 -13.05 -21.65
C ARG A 190 -16.03 -11.62 -21.61
N VAL A 191 -15.02 -11.37 -20.76
CA VAL A 191 -14.47 -10.05 -20.52
C VAL A 191 -12.97 -10.03 -20.80
N LEU A 192 -12.47 -8.95 -21.37
CA LEU A 192 -11.04 -8.74 -21.55
C LEU A 192 -10.46 -8.19 -20.25
N THR A 193 -9.81 -9.06 -19.49
CA THR A 193 -9.31 -8.71 -18.15
C THR A 193 -8.13 -9.59 -17.76
N ASP A 194 -7.46 -9.23 -16.67
CA ASP A 194 -6.56 -10.13 -15.95
C ASP A 194 -7.39 -10.99 -15.00
N GLU A 195 -7.37 -12.31 -15.22
CA GLU A 195 -8.16 -13.29 -14.45
C GLU A 195 -7.84 -13.26 -12.95
N LYS A 196 -6.56 -13.08 -12.59
CA LYS A 196 -6.14 -13.05 -11.18
C LYS A 196 -6.65 -11.81 -10.47
N TRP A 197 -6.56 -10.65 -11.14
CA TRP A 197 -7.06 -9.38 -10.58
C TRP A 197 -8.58 -9.36 -10.49
N LEU A 198 -9.26 -9.86 -11.50
CA LEU A 198 -10.72 -9.98 -11.47
C LEU A 198 -11.16 -10.91 -10.34
N GLY A 199 -10.50 -12.08 -10.21
CA GLY A 199 -10.76 -13.01 -9.10
C GLY A 199 -10.58 -12.36 -7.74
N PHE A 200 -9.49 -11.61 -7.54
CA PHE A 200 -9.26 -10.86 -6.31
C PHE A 200 -10.37 -9.84 -6.02
N VAL A 201 -10.81 -9.05 -7.01
CA VAL A 201 -11.90 -8.08 -6.84
C VAL A 201 -13.20 -8.78 -6.43
N ILE A 202 -13.55 -9.89 -7.09
CA ILE A 202 -14.76 -10.66 -6.76
C ILE A 202 -14.65 -11.22 -5.33
N GLU A 203 -13.50 -11.75 -4.94
CA GLU A 203 -13.26 -12.24 -3.56
C GLU A 203 -13.40 -11.14 -2.51
N GLN A 204 -13.13 -9.88 -2.83
CA GLN A 204 -13.32 -8.74 -1.91
C GLN A 204 -14.80 -8.33 -1.76
N LEU A 205 -15.65 -8.72 -2.69
CA LEU A 205 -17.09 -8.43 -2.65
C LEU A 205 -17.91 -9.52 -1.95
N LEU A 206 -17.34 -10.72 -1.81
CA LEU A 206 -17.95 -11.88 -1.15
C LEU A 206 -17.69 -11.92 0.36
#